data_c5865551972ea9a7e5764d0bc1157e4f
#
_entry.id   c5865551972ea9a7e5764d0bc1157e4f
#
_cell.length_a   1.000
_cell.length_b   1.000
_cell.length_c   1.000
_cell.angle_alpha   90.00
_cell.angle_beta   90.00
_cell.angle_gamma   90.00
#
_symmetry.space_group_name_H-M   'P 1'
#
loop_
_entity.id
_entity.type
_entity.pdbx_description
1 polymer ?
#
loop_
_entity_poly.entity_id
_entity_poly.type
_entity_poly.pdbx_seq_one_letter_code
_entity_poly.pdbx_strand_id
1 'polypeptide(L)'
;MQIDPHHIIRAAAELEALYGSALERAVRKQIDHLDSYCRAFIAASPMVIVGTQSAMAGRGASGVVAADTSPRGDVPGFVKVADDHTLLIPDRRGNNRMDTLRNLVENPAIGLLFLVPGVNEAFRVNGEAVLSRDPALTEPFTVQGKEPKTVIVVQVKEAYIHCSRALVRADLWNPAKFAKPGAVPSMGTMLAAHTCGFVDAQAFDEEAKVRVPVTLY
;
A
#
# COMPACT_ATOMS: atom_id res chain seq x y z
N MET A 1 9.07 25.81 10.13
CA MET A 1 10.49 25.40 10.18
C MET A 1 11.12 25.78 8.86
N GLN A 2 12.20 26.57 8.88
CA GLN A 2 12.92 26.96 7.66
C GLN A 2 14.17 26.08 7.59
N ILE A 3 14.32 25.32 6.50
CA ILE A 3 15.51 24.47 6.28
C ILE A 3 16.56 25.35 5.62
N ASP A 4 17.81 25.36 6.18
CA ASP A 4 18.93 26.05 5.55
C ASP A 4 19.23 25.38 4.19
N PRO A 5 19.18 26.13 3.08
CA PRO A 5 19.41 25.59 1.74
C PRO A 5 20.78 24.92 1.56
N HIS A 6 21.79 25.32 2.35
CA HIS A 6 23.14 24.72 2.31
C HIS A 6 23.18 23.28 2.87
N HIS A 7 22.18 22.88 3.63
CA HIS A 7 22.06 21.51 4.17
C HIS A 7 21.12 20.60 3.36
N ILE A 8 20.61 21.07 2.24
CA ILE A 8 19.75 20.27 1.35
C ILE A 8 20.62 19.50 0.37
N ILE A 9 20.60 18.18 0.45
CA ILE A 9 21.26 17.28 -0.50
C ILE A 9 20.51 17.33 -1.84
N ARG A 10 21.21 17.60 -2.93
CA ARG A 10 20.62 17.78 -4.27
C ARG A 10 21.19 16.86 -5.33
N ALA A 11 22.28 16.15 -5.02
CA ALA A 11 22.94 15.26 -5.95
C ALA A 11 23.17 13.87 -5.34
N ALA A 12 23.05 12.82 -6.16
CA ALA A 12 23.32 11.44 -5.74
C ALA A 12 24.76 11.28 -5.21
N ALA A 13 25.73 11.97 -5.79
CA ALA A 13 27.12 11.94 -5.35
C ALA A 13 27.31 12.43 -3.90
N GLU A 14 26.50 13.38 -3.42
CA GLU A 14 26.51 13.80 -2.01
C GLU A 14 26.03 12.69 -1.08
N LEU A 15 25.02 11.90 -1.52
CA LEU A 15 24.53 10.72 -0.77
C LEU A 15 25.61 9.64 -0.72
N GLU A 16 26.26 9.36 -1.82
CA GLU A 16 27.34 8.36 -1.90
C GLU A 16 28.52 8.75 -1.01
N ALA A 17 28.88 10.03 -0.96
CA ALA A 17 29.91 10.52 -0.07
C ALA A 17 29.58 10.37 1.43
N LEU A 18 28.29 10.51 1.79
CA LEU A 18 27.82 10.39 3.17
C LEU A 18 27.65 8.93 3.62
N TYR A 19 27.11 8.07 2.76
CA TYR A 19 26.66 6.72 3.14
C TYR A 19 27.57 5.61 2.64
N GLY A 20 28.46 5.90 1.68
CA GLY A 20 29.25 4.88 1.00
C GLY A 20 28.42 4.01 0.06
N SER A 21 29.06 2.94 -0.45
CA SER A 21 28.41 2.01 -1.37
C SER A 21 27.50 1.03 -0.66
N ALA A 22 26.43 0.62 -1.33
CA ALA A 22 25.54 -0.43 -0.83
C ALA A 22 26.29 -1.77 -0.68
N LEU A 23 25.93 -2.52 0.37
CA LEU A 23 26.46 -3.87 0.54
C LEU A 23 26.05 -4.77 -0.63
N GLU A 24 26.95 -5.56 -1.17
CA GLU A 24 26.74 -6.44 -2.31
C GLU A 24 25.48 -7.34 -2.14
N ARG A 25 25.30 -7.93 -0.94
CA ARG A 25 24.10 -8.74 -0.65
C ARG A 25 22.79 -7.96 -0.69
N ALA A 26 22.83 -6.64 -0.44
CA ALA A 26 21.65 -5.79 -0.49
C ALA A 26 21.24 -5.49 -1.93
N VAL A 27 22.18 -5.53 -2.87
CA VAL A 27 21.93 -5.37 -4.30
C VAL A 27 21.54 -6.72 -4.92
N ARG A 28 22.30 -7.79 -4.65
CA ARG A 28 22.07 -9.11 -5.26
C ARG A 28 20.77 -9.80 -4.86
N LYS A 29 20.14 -9.42 -3.76
CA LYS A 29 18.84 -9.99 -3.36
C LYS A 29 17.66 -9.52 -4.22
N GLN A 30 17.85 -8.46 -5.01
CA GLN A 30 16.86 -7.96 -5.94
C GLN A 30 16.80 -8.88 -7.16
N ILE A 31 15.61 -9.39 -7.43
CA ILE A 31 15.32 -10.26 -8.58
C ILE A 31 14.18 -9.64 -9.40
N ASP A 32 14.02 -10.08 -10.62
CA ASP A 32 13.04 -9.58 -11.59
C ASP A 32 11.77 -10.44 -11.71
N HIS A 33 11.68 -11.49 -10.87
CA HIS A 33 10.61 -12.48 -10.91
C HIS A 33 10.18 -12.90 -9.49
N LEU A 34 9.13 -13.72 -9.41
CA LEU A 34 8.57 -14.24 -8.16
C LEU A 34 8.88 -15.73 -8.02
N ASP A 35 9.92 -16.06 -7.27
CA ASP A 35 10.27 -17.42 -6.94
C ASP A 35 9.29 -18.03 -5.88
N SER A 36 9.54 -19.26 -5.47
CA SER A 36 8.72 -19.97 -4.49
C SER A 36 8.66 -19.26 -3.13
N TYR A 37 9.74 -18.59 -2.71
CA TYR A 37 9.80 -17.85 -1.43
C TYR A 37 8.99 -16.56 -1.51
N CYS A 38 9.08 -15.84 -2.62
CA CYS A 38 8.27 -14.66 -2.90
C CYS A 38 6.77 -15.01 -2.86
N ARG A 39 6.38 -16.10 -3.54
CA ARG A 39 5.00 -16.61 -3.57
C ARG A 39 4.50 -16.96 -2.17
N ALA A 40 5.33 -17.63 -1.35
CA ALA A 40 4.98 -17.98 0.02
C ALA A 40 4.74 -16.75 0.89
N PHE A 41 5.59 -15.71 0.77
CA PHE A 41 5.42 -14.45 1.52
C PHE A 41 4.12 -13.72 1.12
N ILE A 42 3.87 -13.59 -0.18
CA ILE A 42 2.66 -12.96 -0.72
C ILE A 42 1.41 -13.72 -0.25
N ALA A 43 1.44 -15.05 -0.33
CA ALA A 43 0.32 -15.90 0.10
C ALA A 43 0.01 -15.79 1.61
N ALA A 44 1.02 -15.50 2.44
CA ALA A 44 0.85 -15.31 3.88
C ALA A 44 0.41 -13.89 4.25
N SER A 45 0.47 -12.93 3.32
CA SER A 45 0.18 -11.52 3.60
C SER A 45 -1.31 -11.21 3.52
N PRO A 46 -1.93 -10.70 4.59
CA PRO A 46 -3.27 -10.16 4.58
C PRO A 46 -3.32 -8.69 4.18
N MET A 47 -2.16 -8.03 3.99
CA MET A 47 -2.09 -6.60 3.76
C MET A 47 -0.96 -6.22 2.81
N VAL A 48 -1.25 -5.33 1.88
CA VAL A 48 -0.27 -4.68 1.01
C VAL A 48 -0.50 -3.18 0.98
N ILE A 49 0.58 -2.42 1.10
CA ILE A 49 0.59 -0.98 0.86
C ILE A 49 0.90 -0.77 -0.62
N VAL A 50 0.04 -0.05 -1.31
CA VAL A 50 0.17 0.26 -2.73
C VAL A 50 0.60 1.71 -2.88
N GLY A 51 1.76 1.94 -3.47
CA GLY A 51 2.27 3.25 -3.86
C GLY A 51 2.05 3.48 -5.34
N THR A 52 1.51 4.63 -5.70
CA THR A 52 1.30 5.07 -7.09
C THR A 52 1.68 6.53 -7.26
N GLN A 53 1.75 6.99 -8.50
CA GLN A 53 2.09 8.37 -8.81
C GLN A 53 1.18 8.89 -9.92
N SER A 54 0.58 10.08 -9.72
CA SER A 54 -0.12 10.78 -10.79
C SER A 54 0.84 11.30 -11.85
N ALA A 55 0.48 11.18 -13.12
CA ALA A 55 1.24 11.78 -14.23
C ALA A 55 1.17 13.31 -14.21
N MET A 56 0.11 13.88 -13.62
CA MET A 56 -0.08 15.33 -13.52
C MET A 56 0.17 15.80 -12.09
N ALA A 57 1.25 16.55 -11.87
CA ALA A 57 1.39 17.35 -10.67
C ALA A 57 0.16 18.27 -10.55
N GLY A 58 -0.56 18.19 -9.43
CA GLY A 58 -1.64 19.12 -9.19
C GLY A 58 -3.03 18.54 -8.96
N ARG A 59 -3.23 17.22 -8.95
CA ARG A 59 -4.56 16.61 -8.72
C ARG A 59 -4.95 16.35 -7.27
N GLY A 60 -4.07 16.56 -6.30
CA GLY A 60 -4.46 16.55 -4.89
C GLY A 60 -5.29 17.79 -4.53
N ALA A 61 -6.00 17.78 -3.41
CA ALA A 61 -6.76 18.93 -2.92
C ALA A 61 -5.91 20.23 -2.81
N SER A 62 -4.58 20.08 -2.69
CA SER A 62 -3.59 21.17 -2.68
C SER A 62 -2.94 21.47 -4.04
N GLY A 63 -3.28 20.72 -5.09
CA GLY A 63 -2.72 20.92 -6.43
C GLY A 63 -1.26 20.48 -6.62
N VAL A 64 -0.60 19.82 -5.66
CA VAL A 64 0.85 19.61 -5.66
C VAL A 64 1.28 18.13 -5.48
N VAL A 65 0.40 17.23 -5.06
CA VAL A 65 0.81 15.87 -4.69
C VAL A 65 0.76 14.95 -5.89
N ALA A 66 1.93 14.46 -6.31
CA ALA A 66 2.07 13.45 -7.37
C ALA A 66 2.10 12.01 -6.83
N ALA A 67 2.63 11.79 -5.62
CA ALA A 67 2.72 10.46 -5.01
C ALA A 67 1.52 10.18 -4.10
N ASP A 68 1.00 8.95 -4.16
CA ASP A 68 -0.11 8.46 -3.35
C ASP A 68 0.23 7.09 -2.76
N THR A 69 -0.26 6.83 -1.54
CA THR A 69 -0.16 5.53 -0.89
C THR A 69 -1.49 5.10 -0.33
N SER A 70 -1.85 3.83 -0.54
CA SER A 70 -3.14 3.30 -0.15
C SER A 70 -3.01 1.88 0.40
N PRO A 71 -3.60 1.55 1.55
CA PRO A 71 -3.63 0.17 2.04
C PRO A 71 -4.66 -0.65 1.24
N ARG A 72 -4.33 -1.92 1.00
CA ARG A 72 -5.25 -2.96 0.56
C ARG A 72 -5.14 -4.13 1.51
N GLY A 73 -6.25 -4.67 1.97
CA GLY A 73 -6.28 -5.76 2.93
C GLY A 73 -7.48 -6.68 2.70
N ASP A 74 -7.25 -7.97 2.95
CA ASP A 74 -8.25 -9.04 2.89
C ASP A 74 -7.67 -10.26 3.61
N VAL A 75 -8.29 -11.42 3.51
CA VAL A 75 -7.71 -12.67 4.00
C VAL A 75 -6.34 -12.94 3.38
N PRO A 76 -5.40 -13.61 4.06
CA PRO A 76 -4.12 -13.99 3.48
C PRO A 76 -4.27 -14.67 2.11
N GLY A 77 -3.42 -14.30 1.14
CA GLY A 77 -3.49 -14.80 -0.22
C GLY A 77 -4.52 -14.11 -1.12
N PHE A 78 -5.08 -12.97 -0.71
CA PHE A 78 -5.97 -12.17 -1.56
C PHE A 78 -5.28 -11.57 -2.78
N VAL A 79 -3.97 -11.32 -2.71
CA VAL A 79 -3.16 -11.03 -3.87
C VAL A 79 -2.72 -12.34 -4.49
N LYS A 80 -3.09 -12.58 -5.75
CA LYS A 80 -2.74 -13.82 -6.45
C LYS A 80 -1.50 -13.63 -7.31
N VAL A 81 -0.63 -14.62 -7.30
CA VAL A 81 0.50 -14.73 -8.22
C VAL A 81 0.05 -15.57 -9.41
N ALA A 82 -0.17 -14.94 -10.56
CA ALA A 82 -0.64 -15.62 -11.76
C ALA A 82 0.48 -16.43 -12.44
N ASP A 83 1.68 -15.85 -12.50
CA ASP A 83 2.90 -16.47 -13.02
C ASP A 83 4.14 -15.86 -12.33
N ASP A 84 5.35 -16.13 -12.83
CA ASP A 84 6.60 -15.64 -12.23
C ASP A 84 6.76 -14.12 -12.32
N HIS A 85 5.98 -13.45 -13.15
CA HIS A 85 6.09 -12.00 -13.40
C HIS A 85 4.79 -11.24 -13.20
N THR A 86 3.69 -11.90 -12.80
CA THR A 86 2.37 -11.26 -12.77
C THR A 86 1.68 -11.43 -11.42
N LEU A 87 1.27 -10.28 -10.82
CA LEU A 87 0.40 -10.23 -9.66
C LEU A 87 -0.99 -9.71 -10.04
N LEU A 88 -2.00 -10.23 -9.36
CA LEU A 88 -3.39 -9.81 -9.47
C LEU A 88 -3.89 -9.31 -8.11
N ILE A 89 -4.33 -8.05 -8.05
CA ILE A 89 -4.85 -7.43 -6.82
C ILE A 89 -6.31 -7.02 -7.07
N PRO A 90 -7.30 -7.58 -6.35
CA PRO A 90 -8.69 -7.19 -6.52
C PRO A 90 -8.94 -5.77 -5.97
N ASP A 91 -9.70 -4.96 -6.69
CA ASP A 91 -10.19 -3.69 -6.15
C ASP A 91 -11.48 -3.94 -5.36
N ARG A 92 -11.34 -4.10 -4.05
CA ARG A 92 -12.46 -4.30 -3.13
C ARG A 92 -13.28 -3.03 -2.96
N ARG A 93 -14.54 -3.20 -2.58
CA ARG A 93 -15.44 -2.09 -2.29
C ARG A 93 -14.82 -1.12 -1.27
N GLY A 94 -14.91 0.17 -1.56
CA GLY A 94 -14.44 1.25 -0.73
C GLY A 94 -15.34 2.50 -0.84
N ASN A 95 -14.77 3.66 -0.58
CA ASN A 95 -15.45 4.95 -0.61
C ASN A 95 -15.54 5.61 -2.00
N ASN A 96 -15.15 4.91 -3.06
CA ASN A 96 -15.11 5.37 -4.46
C ASN A 96 -14.18 6.59 -4.71
N ARG A 97 -13.22 6.86 -3.83
CA ARG A 97 -12.25 7.94 -4.05
C ARG A 97 -11.36 7.67 -5.27
N MET A 98 -10.99 6.43 -5.53
CA MET A 98 -10.31 5.93 -6.74
C MET A 98 -8.95 6.58 -7.07
N ASP A 99 -8.26 7.22 -6.11
CA ASP A 99 -7.00 7.92 -6.40
C ASP A 99 -5.94 6.96 -6.98
N THR A 100 -5.72 5.80 -6.35
CA THR A 100 -4.83 4.75 -6.86
C THR A 100 -5.18 4.32 -8.28
N LEU A 101 -6.47 4.09 -8.57
CA LEU A 101 -6.90 3.62 -9.89
C LEU A 101 -6.71 4.70 -10.96
N ARG A 102 -7.01 5.95 -10.64
CA ARG A 102 -6.78 7.09 -11.55
C ARG A 102 -5.30 7.26 -11.85
N ASN A 103 -4.45 7.17 -10.82
CA ASN A 103 -3.02 7.25 -11.01
C ASN A 103 -2.52 6.18 -11.98
N LEU A 104 -2.97 4.91 -11.81
CA LEU A 104 -2.56 3.79 -12.67
C LEU A 104 -3.04 3.91 -14.12
N VAL A 105 -4.15 4.59 -14.38
CA VAL A 105 -4.59 4.90 -15.77
C VAL A 105 -3.66 5.90 -16.45
N GLU A 106 -3.07 6.81 -15.68
CA GLU A 106 -2.21 7.88 -16.19
C GLU A 106 -0.72 7.50 -16.18
N ASN A 107 -0.29 6.75 -15.17
CA ASN A 107 1.09 6.33 -14.95
C ASN A 107 1.10 4.90 -14.40
N PRO A 108 1.61 3.92 -15.16
CA PRO A 108 1.58 2.52 -14.75
C PRO A 108 2.51 2.16 -13.60
N ALA A 109 3.41 3.06 -13.19
CA ALA A 109 4.37 2.79 -12.13
C ALA A 109 3.68 2.47 -10.80
N ILE A 110 4.02 1.33 -10.20
CA ILE A 110 3.46 0.84 -8.95
C ILE A 110 4.54 0.29 -8.03
N GLY A 111 4.42 0.60 -6.74
CA GLY A 111 5.21 0.00 -5.68
C GLY A 111 4.31 -0.71 -4.68
N LEU A 112 4.69 -1.92 -4.28
CA LEU A 112 3.95 -2.76 -3.35
C LEU A 112 4.83 -3.10 -2.14
N LEU A 113 4.26 -2.99 -0.94
CA LEU A 113 4.93 -3.43 0.29
C LEU A 113 3.99 -4.37 1.06
N PHE A 114 4.32 -5.65 1.05
CA PHE A 114 3.59 -6.70 1.74
C PHE A 114 4.03 -6.80 3.20
N LEU A 115 3.06 -6.97 4.09
CA LEU A 115 3.26 -7.14 5.53
C LEU A 115 2.53 -8.39 5.99
N VAL A 116 3.22 -9.17 6.84
CA VAL A 116 2.65 -10.34 7.50
C VAL A 116 2.68 -10.10 9.00
N PRO A 117 1.53 -10.08 9.70
CA PRO A 117 1.49 -9.88 11.14
C PRO A 117 2.38 -10.88 11.88
N GLY A 118 3.22 -10.38 12.78
CA GLY A 118 4.19 -11.19 13.53
C GLY A 118 5.51 -11.48 12.81
N VAL A 119 5.63 -11.16 11.51
CA VAL A 119 6.89 -11.28 10.74
C VAL A 119 7.54 -9.90 10.66
N ASN A 120 8.81 -9.82 11.04
CA ASN A 120 9.53 -8.55 11.09
C ASN A 120 10.13 -8.09 9.75
N GLU A 121 10.16 -8.96 8.77
CA GLU A 121 10.51 -8.63 7.38
C GLU A 121 9.29 -8.09 6.64
N ALA A 122 9.54 -7.25 5.64
CA ALA A 122 8.54 -6.84 4.66
C ALA A 122 9.01 -7.27 3.27
N PHE A 123 8.08 -7.53 2.36
CA PHE A 123 8.41 -7.91 1.00
C PHE A 123 7.98 -6.82 0.03
N ARG A 124 8.90 -6.36 -0.84
CA ARG A 124 8.65 -5.34 -1.84
C ARG A 124 8.56 -5.95 -3.23
N VAL A 125 7.61 -5.42 -3.98
CA VAL A 125 7.52 -5.60 -5.43
C VAL A 125 7.35 -4.23 -6.06
N ASN A 126 8.14 -3.92 -7.09
CA ASN A 126 7.93 -2.76 -7.94
C ASN A 126 7.68 -3.23 -9.37
N GLY A 127 6.89 -2.47 -10.11
CA GLY A 127 6.54 -2.85 -11.47
C GLY A 127 5.68 -1.82 -12.17
N GLU A 128 4.98 -2.29 -13.21
CA GLU A 128 4.01 -1.54 -13.97
C GLU A 128 2.65 -2.23 -13.86
N ALA A 129 1.58 -1.47 -13.78
CA ALA A 129 0.25 -2.03 -13.62
C ALA A 129 -0.74 -1.47 -14.63
N VAL A 130 -1.71 -2.31 -14.97
CA VAL A 130 -2.90 -1.92 -15.72
C VAL A 130 -4.15 -2.34 -14.96
N LEU A 131 -5.27 -1.68 -15.23
CA LEU A 131 -6.57 -2.06 -14.68
C LEU A 131 -7.31 -2.94 -15.68
N SER A 132 -7.83 -4.07 -15.20
CA SER A 132 -8.65 -4.97 -16.00
C SER A 132 -10.04 -5.16 -15.38
N ARG A 133 -11.05 -5.24 -16.23
CA ARG A 133 -12.41 -5.69 -15.89
C ARG A 133 -12.77 -7.00 -16.58
N ASP A 134 -11.75 -7.74 -17.03
CA ASP A 134 -11.95 -9.04 -17.66
C ASP A 134 -12.58 -10.01 -16.65
N PRO A 135 -13.75 -10.61 -16.94
CA PRO A 135 -14.39 -11.58 -16.06
C PRO A 135 -13.48 -12.75 -15.68
N ALA A 136 -12.62 -13.21 -16.58
CA ALA A 136 -11.66 -14.27 -16.30
C ALA A 136 -10.67 -13.91 -15.17
N LEU A 137 -10.42 -12.60 -14.95
CA LEU A 137 -9.54 -12.10 -13.90
C LEU A 137 -10.31 -11.68 -12.65
N THR A 138 -11.57 -11.21 -12.77
CA THR A 138 -12.36 -10.70 -11.64
C THR A 138 -13.13 -11.82 -10.92
N GLU A 139 -13.72 -12.76 -11.65
CA GLU A 139 -14.50 -13.89 -11.10
C GLU A 139 -13.76 -14.71 -10.02
N PRO A 140 -12.46 -15.05 -10.18
CA PRO A 140 -11.71 -15.78 -9.17
C PRO A 140 -11.56 -15.07 -7.81
N PHE A 141 -11.91 -13.78 -7.73
CA PHE A 141 -11.89 -12.96 -6.52
C PHE A 141 -13.27 -12.75 -5.90
N THR A 142 -14.30 -13.44 -6.39
CA THR A 142 -15.64 -13.35 -5.85
C THR A 142 -15.67 -13.80 -4.39
N VAL A 143 -16.22 -12.95 -3.50
CA VAL A 143 -16.43 -13.23 -2.08
C VAL A 143 -17.88 -12.91 -1.73
N GLN A 144 -18.57 -13.85 -1.08
CA GLN A 144 -19.99 -13.70 -0.70
C GLN A 144 -20.89 -13.32 -1.89
N GLY A 145 -20.59 -13.87 -3.08
CA GLY A 145 -21.34 -13.57 -4.31
C GLY A 145 -21.08 -12.18 -4.90
N LYS A 146 -20.10 -11.45 -4.38
CA LYS A 146 -19.72 -10.12 -4.88
C LYS A 146 -18.36 -10.18 -5.55
N GLU A 147 -18.35 -9.87 -6.82
CA GLU A 147 -17.17 -9.78 -7.68
C GLU A 147 -16.56 -8.38 -7.60
N PRO A 148 -15.23 -8.22 -7.57
CA PRO A 148 -14.60 -6.91 -7.68
C PRO A 148 -14.86 -6.32 -9.07
N LYS A 149 -15.07 -5.00 -9.15
CA LYS A 149 -15.32 -4.31 -10.43
C LYS A 149 -14.10 -4.32 -11.35
N THR A 150 -12.90 -4.36 -10.77
CA THR A 150 -11.63 -4.35 -11.48
C THR A 150 -10.59 -5.14 -10.71
N VAL A 151 -9.57 -5.58 -11.44
CA VAL A 151 -8.34 -6.17 -10.89
C VAL A 151 -7.17 -5.32 -11.37
N ILE A 152 -6.25 -4.99 -10.47
CA ILE A 152 -4.96 -4.40 -10.80
C ILE A 152 -4.05 -5.55 -11.21
N VAL A 153 -3.62 -5.54 -12.47
CA VAL A 153 -2.69 -6.53 -13.04
C VAL A 153 -1.31 -5.90 -13.03
N VAL A 154 -0.40 -6.45 -12.22
CA VAL A 154 0.95 -5.90 -12.02
C VAL A 154 1.97 -6.77 -12.74
N GLN A 155 2.69 -6.17 -13.68
CA GLN A 155 3.89 -6.75 -14.28
C GLN A 155 5.08 -6.45 -13.37
N VAL A 156 5.63 -7.48 -12.75
CA VAL A 156 6.77 -7.40 -11.84
C VAL A 156 8.03 -7.03 -12.61
N LYS A 157 8.76 -6.03 -12.12
CA LYS A 157 10.07 -5.60 -12.65
C LYS A 157 11.19 -5.85 -11.63
N GLU A 158 10.86 -5.76 -10.34
CA GLU A 158 11.77 -6.10 -9.26
C GLU A 158 11.03 -6.61 -8.04
N ALA A 159 11.62 -7.54 -7.34
CA ALA A 159 11.10 -8.09 -6.10
C ALA A 159 12.24 -8.38 -5.12
N TYR A 160 12.06 -8.06 -3.83
CA TYR A 160 13.03 -8.38 -2.79
C TYR A 160 12.50 -8.22 -1.36
N ILE A 161 13.11 -8.98 -0.45
CA ILE A 161 12.84 -8.92 0.98
C ILE A 161 13.52 -7.71 1.62
N HIS A 162 12.80 -6.96 2.44
CA HIS A 162 13.35 -5.93 3.31
C HIS A 162 13.84 -6.51 4.63
N CYS A 163 14.89 -5.88 5.20
CA CYS A 163 15.38 -6.28 6.51
C CYS A 163 14.38 -5.92 7.61
N SER A 164 14.44 -6.65 8.71
CA SER A 164 13.58 -6.51 9.89
C SER A 164 13.78 -5.21 10.70
N ARG A 165 14.85 -4.44 10.43
CA ARG A 165 15.26 -3.31 11.31
C ARG A 165 14.18 -2.28 11.57
N ALA A 166 13.34 -1.97 10.61
CA ALA A 166 12.28 -0.96 10.76
C ALA A 166 11.19 -1.47 11.72
N LEU A 167 10.69 -2.68 11.49
CA LEU A 167 9.62 -3.27 12.29
C LEU A 167 10.09 -3.64 13.70
N VAL A 168 11.34 -4.12 13.84
CA VAL A 168 11.97 -4.40 15.16
C VAL A 168 12.16 -3.10 15.95
N ARG A 169 12.65 -2.01 15.34
CA ARG A 169 12.78 -0.72 16.04
C ARG A 169 11.44 -0.14 16.45
N ALA A 170 10.42 -0.32 15.63
CA ALA A 170 9.06 0.10 15.93
C ALA A 170 8.38 -0.79 16.98
N ASP A 171 8.96 -1.97 17.26
CA ASP A 171 8.34 -3.01 18.09
C ASP A 171 6.88 -3.28 17.68
N LEU A 172 6.67 -3.29 16.35
CA LEU A 172 5.35 -3.13 15.72
C LEU A 172 4.38 -4.25 16.10
N TRP A 173 4.88 -5.47 16.26
CA TRP A 173 4.06 -6.64 16.53
C TRP A 173 3.95 -6.99 18.02
N ASN A 174 4.49 -6.16 18.92
CA ASN A 174 4.39 -6.38 20.36
C ASN A 174 3.02 -5.93 20.90
N PRO A 175 2.16 -6.85 21.35
CA PRO A 175 0.84 -6.49 21.86
C PRO A 175 0.87 -5.53 23.03
N ALA A 176 1.95 -5.55 23.83
CA ALA A 176 2.11 -4.63 24.97
C ALA A 176 2.32 -3.17 24.53
N LYS A 177 2.65 -2.94 23.25
CA LYS A 177 2.83 -1.61 22.65
C LYS A 177 1.62 -1.15 21.85
N PHE A 178 0.58 -1.96 21.71
CA PHE A 178 -0.61 -1.56 20.98
C PHE A 178 -1.24 -0.31 21.61
N ALA A 179 -1.68 0.59 20.73
CA ALA A 179 -2.30 1.85 21.14
C ALA A 179 -3.52 1.58 22.04
N LYS A 180 -3.56 2.25 23.19
CA LYS A 180 -4.73 2.18 24.08
C LYS A 180 -5.93 2.89 23.44
N PRO A 181 -7.17 2.50 23.77
CA PRO A 181 -8.36 3.23 23.35
C PRO A 181 -8.21 4.73 23.67
N GLY A 182 -8.48 5.59 22.69
CA GLY A 182 -8.34 7.04 22.82
C GLY A 182 -6.93 7.62 22.61
N ALA A 183 -5.90 6.78 22.38
CA ALA A 183 -4.55 7.26 22.06
C ALA A 183 -4.47 7.94 20.67
N VAL A 184 -5.39 7.60 19.77
CA VAL A 184 -5.54 8.22 18.46
C VAL A 184 -6.99 8.73 18.36
N PRO A 185 -7.23 9.94 17.83
CA PRO A 185 -8.59 10.42 17.56
C PRO A 185 -9.36 9.44 16.67
N SER A 186 -10.67 9.32 16.90
CA SER A 186 -11.51 8.49 16.04
C SER A 186 -11.59 9.06 14.62
N MET A 187 -12.00 8.22 13.67
CA MET A 187 -12.21 8.67 12.29
C MET A 187 -13.31 9.73 12.21
N GLY A 188 -14.39 9.59 12.98
CA GLY A 188 -15.45 10.60 13.08
C GLY A 188 -14.93 11.94 13.59
N THR A 189 -14.11 11.93 14.65
CA THR A 189 -13.47 13.16 15.18
C THR A 189 -12.60 13.85 14.14
N MET A 190 -11.77 13.11 13.41
CA MET A 190 -10.92 13.68 12.37
C MET A 190 -11.73 14.23 11.19
N LEU A 191 -12.75 13.50 10.75
CA LEU A 191 -13.64 13.93 9.67
C LEU A 191 -14.40 15.20 10.04
N ALA A 192 -14.97 15.27 11.25
CA ALA A 192 -15.67 16.48 11.72
C ALA A 192 -14.77 17.71 11.68
N ALA A 193 -13.53 17.57 12.15
CA ALA A 193 -12.54 18.65 12.11
C ALA A 193 -12.15 19.05 10.70
N HIS A 194 -11.84 18.08 9.82
CA HIS A 194 -11.35 18.33 8.46
C HIS A 194 -12.47 18.78 7.48
N THR A 195 -13.74 18.54 7.82
CA THR A 195 -14.90 18.94 7.03
C THR A 195 -15.62 20.16 7.61
N CYS A 196 -15.00 20.86 8.56
CA CYS A 196 -15.58 22.03 9.23
C CYS A 196 -16.99 21.76 9.80
N GLY A 197 -17.18 20.56 10.39
CA GLY A 197 -18.44 20.16 11.02
C GLY A 197 -19.51 19.63 10.05
N PHE A 198 -19.18 19.38 8.76
CA PHE A 198 -20.09 18.71 7.82
C PHE A 198 -20.45 17.29 8.26
N VAL A 199 -19.55 16.61 8.96
CA VAL A 199 -19.76 15.27 9.53
C VAL A 199 -19.92 15.41 11.06
N ASP A 200 -21.00 14.84 11.62
CA ASP A 200 -21.11 14.64 13.05
C ASP A 200 -20.22 13.47 13.50
N ALA A 201 -19.29 13.73 14.40
CA ALA A 201 -18.27 12.78 14.82
C ALA A 201 -18.87 11.53 15.47
N GLN A 202 -19.79 11.71 16.42
CA GLN A 202 -20.37 10.63 17.19
C GLN A 202 -21.30 9.76 16.33
N ALA A 203 -22.16 10.40 15.55
CA ALA A 203 -23.06 9.70 14.64
C ALA A 203 -22.29 8.88 13.61
N PHE A 204 -21.20 9.43 13.06
CA PHE A 204 -20.34 8.70 12.12
C PHE A 204 -19.69 7.46 12.75
N ASP A 205 -19.13 7.60 13.97
CA ASP A 205 -18.45 6.51 14.64
C ASP A 205 -19.42 5.38 15.04
N GLU A 206 -20.64 5.72 15.48
CA GLU A 206 -21.68 4.72 15.79
C GLU A 206 -22.17 4.01 14.50
N GLU A 207 -22.44 4.76 13.43
CA GLU A 207 -22.80 4.17 12.14
C GLU A 207 -21.69 3.24 11.61
N ALA A 208 -20.42 3.63 11.72
CA ALA A 208 -19.30 2.87 11.22
C ALA A 208 -19.19 1.48 11.87
N LYS A 209 -19.54 1.34 13.15
CA LYS A 209 -19.53 0.04 13.85
C LYS A 209 -20.49 -0.97 13.21
N VAL A 210 -21.60 -0.50 12.68
CA VAL A 210 -22.61 -1.34 12.03
C VAL A 210 -22.30 -1.49 10.53
N ARG A 211 -21.96 -0.41 9.86
CA ARG A 211 -21.75 -0.37 8.41
C ARG A 211 -20.52 -1.12 7.95
N VAL A 212 -19.37 -0.93 8.63
CA VAL A 212 -18.09 -1.49 8.17
C VAL A 212 -18.16 -3.02 8.07
N PRO A 213 -18.59 -3.78 9.08
CA PRO A 213 -18.63 -5.25 9.00
C PRO A 213 -19.49 -5.79 7.85
N VAL A 214 -20.56 -5.08 7.45
CA VAL A 214 -21.50 -5.56 6.41
C VAL A 214 -21.19 -5.02 5.01
N THR A 215 -20.16 -4.18 4.88
CA THR A 215 -19.77 -3.56 3.59
C THR A 215 -18.32 -3.82 3.21
N LEU A 216 -17.69 -4.83 3.80
CA LEU A 216 -16.31 -5.22 3.45
C LEU A 216 -16.19 -5.71 2.01
N TYR A 217 -17.28 -6.30 1.50
CA TYR A 217 -17.41 -6.81 0.14
C TYR A 217 -18.63 -6.26 -0.57
#